data_3ff95fa309a812190cadca4cccbdec93
#
_entry.id   3ff95fa309a812190cadca4cccbdec93
#
_cell.length_a   1.000
_cell.length_b   1.000
_cell.length_c   1.000
_cell.angle_alpha   90.00
_cell.angle_beta   90.00
_cell.angle_gamma   90.00
#
_symmetry.space_group_name_H-M   'P 1'
#
loop_
_entity.id
_entity.type
_entity.pdbx_description
1 polymer ?
#
loop_
_entity_poly.entity_id
_entity_poly.type
_entity_poly.pdbx_seq_one_letter_code
_entity_poly.pdbx_strand_id
1 'polypeptide(L)'
;PDGQTLAYCAFRSVATGADIYTISVNGGEERRLTTAEGLDDGPEYSPDGKHIWFNSVRTGLMQVWRMNADGSEQTQMTFDETRNAWFPHVSPDGKQVIYITYHVGDLEPGQHLANYNVELWLMPAAGGQPKRVAELFGGQGTINTNSWAPDSRHVAFISYRLNEKK
;
A
#
# COMPACT_ATOMS: atom_id res chain seq x y z
N PRO A 1 -7.08 14.33 -0.28
CA PRO A 1 -8.54 14.41 -0.47
C PRO A 1 -9.00 15.83 -0.79
N ASP A 2 -8.38 16.84 -0.18
CA ASP A 2 -8.68 18.26 -0.43
C ASP A 2 -7.93 18.86 -1.64
N GLY A 3 -7.02 18.11 -2.26
CA GLY A 3 -6.21 18.55 -3.40
C GLY A 3 -5.12 19.58 -3.06
N GLN A 4 -4.77 19.75 -1.78
CA GLN A 4 -3.79 20.75 -1.37
C GLN A 4 -2.40 20.17 -1.08
N THR A 5 -2.31 18.87 -0.78
CA THR A 5 -1.07 18.22 -0.38
C THR A 5 -0.90 16.90 -1.14
N LEU A 6 0.31 16.66 -1.63
CA LEU A 6 0.75 15.40 -2.23
C LEU A 6 1.52 14.60 -1.19
N ALA A 7 1.21 13.31 -1.05
CA ALA A 7 2.05 12.33 -0.37
C ALA A 7 2.76 11.48 -1.43
N TYR A 8 4.03 11.21 -1.22
CA TYR A 8 4.84 10.44 -2.17
C TYR A 8 6.00 9.73 -1.46
N CYS A 9 6.51 8.70 -2.11
CA CYS A 9 7.71 7.99 -1.69
C CYS A 9 8.94 8.58 -2.39
N ALA A 10 10.06 8.73 -1.67
CA ALA A 10 11.30 9.20 -2.25
C ALA A 10 12.53 8.54 -1.63
N PHE A 11 13.46 8.15 -2.50
CA PHE A 11 14.81 7.72 -2.12
C PHE A 11 15.70 8.96 -2.01
N ARG A 12 16.05 9.37 -0.79
CA ARG A 12 16.97 10.49 -0.52
C ARG A 12 18.35 10.02 -0.07
N SER A 13 18.46 8.76 0.37
CA SER A 13 19.73 8.17 0.81
C SER A 13 19.70 6.66 0.53
N VAL A 14 20.80 6.15 0.01
CA VAL A 14 21.00 4.69 -0.19
C VAL A 14 21.07 3.97 1.16
N ALA A 15 21.50 4.64 2.22
CA ALA A 15 21.69 4.04 3.53
C ALA A 15 20.38 3.85 4.32
N THR A 16 19.36 4.66 4.05
CA THR A 16 18.08 4.61 4.80
C THR A 16 16.92 4.04 4.00
N GLY A 17 17.11 3.75 2.70
CA GLY A 17 16.03 3.30 1.83
C GLY A 17 15.14 4.44 1.35
N ALA A 18 13.85 4.16 1.15
CA ALA A 18 12.87 5.15 0.73
C ALA A 18 11.91 5.47 1.87
N ASP A 19 11.50 6.73 1.92
CA ASP A 19 10.60 7.27 2.94
C ASP A 19 9.39 7.98 2.31
N ILE A 20 8.37 8.15 3.13
CA ILE A 20 7.19 8.92 2.77
C ILE A 20 7.42 10.40 3.09
N TYR A 21 7.08 11.23 2.12
CA TYR A 21 7.15 12.69 2.18
C TYR A 21 5.80 13.30 1.82
N THR A 22 5.60 14.54 2.24
CA THR A 22 4.50 15.38 1.77
C THR A 22 5.02 16.73 1.28
N ILE A 23 4.31 17.32 0.32
CA ILE A 23 4.56 18.66 -0.21
C ILE A 23 3.24 19.32 -0.59
N SER A 24 3.14 20.64 -0.44
CA SER A 24 2.01 21.40 -0.97
C SER A 24 1.97 21.31 -2.49
N VAL A 25 0.77 21.23 -3.10
CA VAL A 25 0.59 21.33 -4.57
C VAL A 25 1.11 22.64 -5.14
N ASN A 26 1.24 23.66 -4.33
CA ASN A 26 1.83 24.95 -4.71
C ASN A 26 3.37 24.98 -4.59
N GLY A 27 4.00 23.86 -4.26
CA GLY A 27 5.44 23.75 -4.00
C GLY A 27 5.81 24.23 -2.58
N GLY A 28 7.12 24.37 -2.34
CA GLY A 28 7.65 24.75 -1.04
C GLY A 28 8.51 23.65 -0.43
N GLU A 29 8.65 23.65 0.89
CA GLU A 29 9.45 22.65 1.60
C GLU A 29 8.74 21.29 1.67
N GLU A 30 9.51 20.23 1.39
CA GLU A 30 9.09 18.85 1.61
C GLU A 30 9.12 18.53 3.12
N ARG A 31 8.12 17.81 3.59
CA ARG A 31 8.13 17.29 4.95
C ARG A 31 8.29 15.76 4.92
N ARG A 32 9.37 15.25 5.50
CA ARG A 32 9.57 13.81 5.69
C ARG A 32 8.68 13.32 6.83
N LEU A 33 7.91 12.25 6.58
CA LEU A 33 6.97 11.68 7.54
C LEU A 33 7.47 10.37 8.17
N THR A 34 8.28 9.59 7.42
CA THR A 34 8.85 8.34 7.94
C THR A 34 10.37 8.40 7.96
N THR A 35 10.97 7.66 8.90
CA THR A 35 12.42 7.62 9.12
C THR A 35 12.90 6.23 9.52
N ALA A 36 12.04 5.20 9.41
CA ALA A 36 12.41 3.84 9.72
C ALA A 36 13.41 3.31 8.68
N GLU A 37 14.27 2.40 9.10
CA GLU A 37 15.18 1.73 8.18
C GLU A 37 14.40 0.84 7.19
N GLY A 38 14.83 0.87 5.94
CA GLY A 38 14.26 0.07 4.86
C GLY A 38 13.37 0.86 3.90
N LEU A 39 12.40 0.18 3.33
CA LEU A 39 11.48 0.74 2.33
C LEU A 39 10.13 1.08 2.97
N ASP A 40 9.77 2.36 2.91
CA ASP A 40 8.41 2.85 3.11
C ASP A 40 7.87 3.37 1.78
N ASP A 41 6.77 2.81 1.28
CA ASP A 41 6.27 3.06 -0.08
C ASP A 41 4.74 3.12 -0.16
N GLY A 42 4.22 3.54 -1.30
CA GLY A 42 2.80 3.49 -1.66
C GLY A 42 1.88 4.30 -0.75
N PRO A 43 2.19 5.59 -0.43
CA PRO A 43 1.34 6.37 0.45
C PRO A 43 0.01 6.73 -0.20
N GLU A 44 -1.09 6.52 0.52
CA GLU A 44 -2.43 6.93 0.13
C GLU A 44 -3.16 7.59 1.30
N TYR A 45 -3.71 8.78 1.07
CA TYR A 45 -4.58 9.42 2.07
C TYR A 45 -5.90 8.66 2.22
N SER A 46 -6.36 8.52 3.47
CA SER A 46 -7.75 8.15 3.72
C SER A 46 -8.71 9.18 3.14
N PRO A 47 -9.95 8.79 2.76
CA PRO A 47 -10.92 9.71 2.15
C PRO A 47 -11.23 10.96 2.98
N ASP A 48 -11.15 10.86 4.31
CA ASP A 48 -11.35 11.98 5.24
C ASP A 48 -10.10 12.85 5.45
N GLY A 49 -8.97 12.49 4.83
CA GLY A 49 -7.70 13.20 4.92
C GLY A 49 -6.96 13.10 6.25
N LYS A 50 -7.46 12.32 7.21
CA LYS A 50 -6.86 12.26 8.56
C LYS A 50 -5.68 11.32 8.67
N HIS A 51 -5.61 10.31 7.79
CA HIS A 51 -4.57 9.30 7.84
C HIS A 51 -3.89 9.14 6.48
N ILE A 52 -2.66 8.62 6.52
CA ILE A 52 -1.94 8.10 5.36
C ILE A 52 -1.71 6.62 5.60
N TRP A 53 -2.12 5.79 4.63
CA TRP A 53 -1.83 4.38 4.57
C TRP A 53 -0.61 4.17 3.69
N PHE A 54 0.25 3.21 4.04
CA PHE A 54 1.49 2.97 3.32
C PHE A 54 2.00 1.55 3.57
N ASN A 55 3.03 1.14 2.85
CA ASN A 55 3.72 -0.13 3.05
C ASN A 55 5.05 0.11 3.76
N SER A 56 5.50 -0.82 4.59
CA SER A 56 6.81 -0.75 5.24
C SER A 56 7.40 -2.13 5.49
N VAL A 57 8.72 -2.27 5.27
CA VAL A 57 9.49 -3.50 5.58
C VAL A 57 10.10 -3.48 6.98
N ARG A 58 9.87 -2.43 7.77
CA ARG A 58 10.55 -2.19 9.08
C ARG A 58 10.41 -3.32 10.11
N THR A 59 9.45 -4.23 9.91
CA THR A 59 9.26 -5.42 10.76
C THR A 59 9.74 -6.72 10.10
N GLY A 60 10.53 -6.62 9.02
CA GLY A 60 11.12 -7.74 8.29
C GLY A 60 10.38 -8.13 7.03
N LEU A 61 9.07 -8.28 7.05
CA LEU A 61 8.22 -8.45 5.88
C LEU A 61 7.56 -7.13 5.50
N MET A 62 7.21 -6.98 4.23
CA MET A 62 6.38 -5.85 3.80
C MET A 62 4.99 -5.99 4.40
N GLN A 63 4.59 -4.99 5.16
CA GLN A 63 3.30 -4.93 5.83
C GLN A 63 2.59 -3.60 5.54
N VAL A 64 1.27 -3.59 5.68
CA VAL A 64 0.46 -2.38 5.62
C VAL A 64 0.55 -1.64 6.95
N TRP A 65 0.78 -0.35 6.87
CA TRP A 65 0.85 0.59 7.99
C TRP A 65 -0.10 1.76 7.78
N ARG A 66 -0.43 2.44 8.86
CA ARG A 66 -1.21 3.66 8.87
C ARG A 66 -0.57 4.66 9.84
N MET A 67 -0.61 5.94 9.49
CA MET A 67 -0.19 7.06 10.35
C MET A 67 -1.20 8.19 10.26
N ASN A 68 -1.15 9.14 11.20
CA ASN A 68 -1.85 10.41 11.05
C ASN A 68 -1.28 11.19 9.84
N ALA A 69 -2.05 12.09 9.28
CA ALA A 69 -1.63 12.90 8.11
C ALA A 69 -0.38 13.75 8.38
N ASP A 70 -0.06 14.00 9.66
CA ASP A 70 1.15 14.70 10.08
C ASP A 70 2.36 13.77 10.30
N GLY A 71 2.24 12.46 10.04
CA GLY A 71 3.29 11.45 10.21
C GLY A 71 3.37 10.84 11.60
N SER A 72 2.56 11.29 12.56
CA SER A 72 2.52 10.73 13.92
C SER A 72 1.72 9.41 13.98
N GLU A 73 1.83 8.69 15.09
CA GLU A 73 1.07 7.47 15.40
C GLU A 73 1.16 6.37 14.33
N GLN A 74 2.37 6.11 13.83
CA GLN A 74 2.61 5.06 12.84
C GLN A 74 2.29 3.69 13.43
N THR A 75 1.24 3.04 12.92
CA THR A 75 0.68 1.80 13.43
C THR A 75 0.67 0.72 12.36
N GLN A 76 1.20 -0.46 12.68
CA GLN A 76 1.10 -1.64 11.82
C GLN A 76 -0.34 -2.14 11.76
N MET A 77 -0.83 -2.44 10.56
CA MET A 77 -2.21 -2.83 10.32
C MET A 77 -2.34 -4.29 9.86
N THR A 78 -1.29 -4.87 9.25
CA THR A 78 -1.23 -6.29 8.89
C THR A 78 -0.09 -6.99 9.61
N PHE A 79 -0.27 -8.27 9.96
CA PHE A 79 0.65 -9.07 10.79
C PHE A 79 0.85 -10.47 10.19
N ASP A 80 0.78 -10.61 8.88
CA ASP A 80 0.95 -11.88 8.21
C ASP A 80 2.43 -12.28 8.18
N GLU A 81 2.76 -13.46 8.67
CA GLU A 81 4.13 -13.99 8.71
C GLU A 81 4.47 -14.81 7.45
N THR A 82 3.51 -14.99 6.56
CA THR A 82 3.63 -15.83 5.35
C THR A 82 3.50 -15.04 4.05
N ARG A 83 3.22 -13.72 4.15
CA ARG A 83 2.96 -12.84 2.99
C ARG A 83 3.56 -11.46 3.17
N ASN A 84 3.99 -10.90 2.04
CA ASN A 84 4.32 -9.49 1.89
C ASN A 84 3.07 -8.74 1.39
N ALA A 85 2.59 -7.77 2.16
CA ALA A 85 1.38 -6.99 1.87
C ALA A 85 1.72 -5.62 1.26
N TRP A 86 1.09 -5.29 0.13
CA TRP A 86 1.39 -4.12 -0.69
C TRP A 86 0.13 -3.35 -1.08
N PHE A 87 0.29 -2.04 -1.36
CA PHE A 87 -0.69 -1.15 -1.98
C PHE A 87 -2.04 -1.15 -1.25
N PRO A 88 -2.11 -0.65 -0.01
CA PRO A 88 -3.37 -0.51 0.70
C PRO A 88 -4.22 0.60 0.08
N HIS A 89 -5.45 0.28 -0.33
CA HIS A 89 -6.41 1.22 -0.88
C HIS A 89 -7.67 1.28 -0.02
N VAL A 90 -7.95 2.47 0.50
CA VAL A 90 -9.10 2.70 1.37
C VAL A 90 -10.36 2.89 0.54
N SER A 91 -11.46 2.24 0.96
CA SER A 91 -12.78 2.45 0.34
C SER A 91 -13.26 3.90 0.51
N PRO A 92 -14.06 4.44 -0.43
CA PRO A 92 -14.57 5.83 -0.35
C PRO A 92 -15.30 6.17 0.94
N ASP A 93 -15.97 5.19 1.59
CA ASP A 93 -16.64 5.37 2.88
C ASP A 93 -15.69 5.27 4.10
N GLY A 94 -14.39 5.02 3.85
CA GLY A 94 -13.36 4.93 4.88
C GLY A 94 -13.41 3.69 5.76
N LYS A 95 -14.23 2.68 5.43
CA LYS A 95 -14.47 1.54 6.34
C LYS A 95 -13.63 0.31 6.05
N GLN A 96 -13.18 0.16 4.81
CA GLN A 96 -12.46 -1.02 4.36
C GLN A 96 -11.16 -0.65 3.65
N VAL A 97 -10.20 -1.57 3.66
CA VAL A 97 -8.94 -1.46 2.93
C VAL A 97 -8.73 -2.73 2.15
N ILE A 98 -8.52 -2.62 0.85
CA ILE A 98 -8.06 -3.71 -0.01
C ILE A 98 -6.57 -3.58 -0.23
N TYR A 99 -5.86 -4.71 -0.28
CA TYR A 99 -4.44 -4.76 -0.56
C TYR A 99 -4.06 -6.06 -1.27
N ILE A 100 -2.90 -6.09 -1.92
CA ILE A 100 -2.37 -7.27 -2.60
C ILE A 100 -1.28 -7.92 -1.74
N THR A 101 -1.15 -9.26 -1.83
CA THR A 101 -0.06 -9.98 -1.17
C THR A 101 0.67 -10.91 -2.10
N TYR A 102 1.98 -11.06 -1.83
CA TYR A 102 2.87 -12.08 -2.38
C TYR A 102 3.27 -13.06 -1.31
N HIS A 103 3.42 -14.32 -1.63
CA HIS A 103 3.91 -15.32 -0.68
C HIS A 103 5.38 -15.06 -0.32
N VAL A 104 5.72 -15.29 0.94
CA VAL A 104 7.12 -15.27 1.39
C VAL A 104 7.91 -16.34 0.64
N GLY A 105 9.07 -15.95 0.10
CA GLY A 105 9.92 -16.79 -0.72
C GLY A 105 9.73 -16.61 -2.23
N ASP A 106 8.62 -16.01 -2.68
CA ASP A 106 8.45 -15.66 -4.10
C ASP A 106 9.35 -14.49 -4.51
N LEU A 107 9.44 -13.48 -3.63
CA LEU A 107 10.19 -12.24 -3.81
C LEU A 107 10.80 -11.79 -2.48
N GLU A 108 11.86 -10.97 -2.58
CA GLU A 108 12.34 -10.23 -1.41
C GLU A 108 11.25 -9.28 -0.89
N PRO A 109 11.19 -9.02 0.43
CA PRO A 109 10.11 -8.22 1.03
C PRO A 109 9.90 -6.83 0.39
N GLY A 110 10.96 -6.20 -0.10
CA GLY A 110 10.93 -4.90 -0.78
C GLY A 110 10.59 -4.96 -2.27
N GLN A 111 10.16 -6.09 -2.81
CA GLN A 111 9.86 -6.29 -4.23
C GLN A 111 8.39 -6.59 -4.47
N HIS A 112 7.85 -6.08 -5.58
CA HIS A 112 6.46 -6.30 -6.02
C HIS A 112 6.41 -6.43 -7.55
N LEU A 113 6.92 -7.53 -8.08
CA LEU A 113 7.05 -7.74 -9.53
C LEU A 113 5.76 -8.26 -10.16
N ALA A 114 5.66 -8.15 -11.48
CA ALA A 114 4.59 -8.74 -12.27
C ALA A 114 4.83 -10.23 -12.51
N ASN A 115 3.77 -10.97 -12.86
CA ASN A 115 3.78 -12.39 -13.24
C ASN A 115 4.02 -13.36 -12.06
N TYR A 116 3.35 -13.08 -10.96
CA TYR A 116 3.29 -13.97 -9.77
C TYR A 116 1.86 -14.40 -9.44
N ASN A 117 1.74 -15.47 -8.70
CA ASN A 117 0.48 -15.80 -8.04
C ASN A 117 0.34 -14.87 -6.83
N VAL A 118 -0.72 -14.10 -6.82
CA VAL A 118 -0.99 -13.09 -5.81
C VAL A 118 -2.39 -13.23 -5.26
N GLU A 119 -2.61 -12.66 -4.10
CA GLU A 119 -3.92 -12.66 -3.47
C GLU A 119 -4.37 -11.22 -3.16
N LEU A 120 -5.66 -10.96 -3.32
CA LEU A 120 -6.28 -9.73 -2.83
C LEU A 120 -6.96 -10.00 -1.50
N TRP A 121 -6.69 -9.12 -0.54
CA TRP A 121 -7.23 -9.21 0.80
C TRP A 121 -7.99 -7.95 1.17
N LEU A 122 -9.04 -8.13 1.95
CA LEU A 122 -9.90 -7.07 2.45
C LEU A 122 -9.89 -7.07 3.98
N MET A 123 -9.67 -5.90 4.60
CA MET A 123 -9.70 -5.74 6.04
C MET A 123 -10.51 -4.51 6.46
N PRO A 124 -11.07 -4.48 7.70
CA PRO A 124 -11.65 -3.26 8.24
C PRO A 124 -10.57 -2.16 8.41
N ALA A 125 -10.86 -0.91 8.04
CA ALA A 125 -9.92 0.20 8.22
C ALA A 125 -9.65 0.53 9.71
N ALA A 126 -10.52 0.10 10.60
CA ALA A 126 -10.32 0.17 12.06
C ALA A 126 -9.35 -0.90 12.60
N GLY A 127 -8.89 -1.82 11.74
CA GLY A 127 -8.14 -3.01 12.13
C GLY A 127 -9.06 -4.22 12.34
N GLY A 128 -8.47 -5.40 12.45
CA GLY A 128 -9.20 -6.67 12.62
C GLY A 128 -8.71 -7.74 11.66
N GLN A 129 -9.41 -8.85 11.58
CA GLN A 129 -9.01 -9.99 10.77
C GLN A 129 -9.25 -9.74 9.28
N PRO A 130 -8.20 -9.78 8.43
CA PRO A 130 -8.35 -9.72 7.00
C PRO A 130 -9.04 -10.98 6.46
N LYS A 131 -9.70 -10.84 5.30
CA LYS A 131 -10.21 -11.97 4.55
C LYS A 131 -9.71 -11.92 3.11
N ARG A 132 -9.31 -13.07 2.55
CA ARG A 132 -8.98 -13.19 1.14
C ARG A 132 -10.23 -13.06 0.28
N VAL A 133 -10.17 -12.20 -0.74
CA VAL A 133 -11.28 -11.97 -1.67
C VAL A 133 -11.01 -12.48 -3.08
N ALA A 134 -9.76 -12.60 -3.47
CA ALA A 134 -9.36 -13.20 -4.74
C ALA A 134 -7.97 -13.84 -4.67
N GLU A 135 -7.73 -14.82 -5.53
CA GLU A 135 -6.43 -15.40 -5.84
C GLU A 135 -6.29 -15.41 -7.36
N LEU A 136 -5.19 -14.90 -7.88
CA LEU A 136 -5.03 -14.68 -9.32
C LEU A 136 -3.55 -14.64 -9.73
N PHE A 137 -3.31 -14.83 -11.02
CA PHE A 137 -2.03 -14.55 -11.62
C PHE A 137 -1.98 -13.06 -12.00
N GLY A 138 -1.00 -12.32 -11.46
CA GLY A 138 -0.92 -10.87 -11.57
C GLY A 138 0.39 -10.30 -11.03
N GLY A 139 0.31 -9.46 -10.03
CA GLY A 139 1.45 -8.79 -9.39
C GLY A 139 1.41 -7.28 -9.58
N GLN A 140 2.56 -6.68 -9.84
CA GLN A 140 2.63 -5.25 -10.13
C GLN A 140 1.71 -4.89 -11.31
N GLY A 141 0.82 -3.92 -11.13
CA GLY A 141 -0.22 -3.54 -12.08
C GLY A 141 -1.59 -4.17 -11.79
N THR A 142 -1.69 -5.12 -10.87
CA THR A 142 -2.98 -5.70 -10.49
C THR A 142 -3.87 -4.68 -9.76
N ILE A 143 -3.31 -3.96 -8.79
CA ILE A 143 -4.02 -2.96 -7.98
C ILE A 143 -3.05 -1.88 -7.45
N ASN A 144 -2.23 -1.28 -8.31
CA ASN A 144 -1.26 -0.25 -7.88
C ASN A 144 -1.89 1.11 -7.58
N THR A 145 -3.12 1.33 -8.02
CA THR A 145 -3.87 2.56 -7.80
C THR A 145 -5.23 2.23 -7.22
N ASN A 146 -5.76 3.14 -6.43
CA ASN A 146 -7.10 2.98 -5.87
C ASN A 146 -8.14 2.87 -6.98
N SER A 147 -8.81 1.73 -7.02
CA SER A 147 -9.82 1.37 -8.02
C SER A 147 -11.17 0.99 -7.40
N TRP A 148 -11.42 1.45 -6.17
CA TRP A 148 -12.73 1.36 -5.55
C TRP A 148 -13.78 2.13 -6.35
N ALA A 149 -14.94 1.55 -6.54
CA ALA A 149 -16.11 2.26 -7.02
C ALA A 149 -16.62 3.23 -5.94
N PRO A 150 -17.28 4.35 -6.33
CA PRO A 150 -17.81 5.33 -5.37
C PRO A 150 -18.81 4.76 -4.37
N ASP A 151 -19.41 3.61 -4.66
CA ASP A 151 -20.37 2.93 -3.79
C ASP A 151 -19.72 2.16 -2.63
N SER A 152 -18.39 2.09 -2.58
CA SER A 152 -17.60 1.33 -1.58
C SER A 152 -17.92 -0.17 -1.52
N ARG A 153 -18.46 -0.73 -2.60
CA ARG A 153 -18.87 -2.15 -2.69
C ARG A 153 -18.15 -2.92 -3.77
N HIS A 154 -17.61 -2.21 -4.76
CA HIS A 154 -16.94 -2.80 -5.90
C HIS A 154 -15.52 -2.26 -6.00
N VAL A 155 -14.61 -3.12 -6.42
CA VAL A 155 -13.23 -2.77 -6.73
C VAL A 155 -12.84 -3.42 -8.06
N ALA A 156 -12.14 -2.68 -8.91
CA ALA A 156 -11.59 -3.22 -10.14
C ALA A 156 -10.13 -3.66 -9.91
N PHE A 157 -9.73 -4.74 -10.56
CA PHE A 157 -8.34 -5.20 -10.56
C PHE A 157 -8.00 -5.90 -11.88
N ILE A 158 -6.71 -6.05 -12.17
CA ILE A 158 -6.22 -6.68 -13.39
C ILE A 158 -5.61 -8.04 -13.04
N SER A 159 -6.06 -9.09 -13.73
CA SER A 159 -5.38 -10.38 -13.77
C SER A 159 -4.65 -10.56 -15.09
N TYR A 160 -3.54 -11.29 -15.08
CA TYR A 160 -2.73 -11.57 -16.26
C TYR A 160 -3.05 -12.95 -16.84
N ARG A 161 -2.79 -13.10 -18.13
CA ARG A 161 -2.76 -14.40 -18.79
C ARG A 161 -1.41 -14.55 -19.49
N LEU A 162 -0.74 -15.66 -19.27
CA LEU A 162 0.40 -16.03 -20.08
C LEU A 162 -0.12 -16.45 -21.45
N ASN A 163 0.36 -15.84 -22.51
CA ASN A 163 0.11 -16.32 -23.86
C ASN A 163 0.97 -17.57 -24.05
N GLU A 164 0.36 -18.70 -24.35
CA GLU A 164 1.10 -19.88 -24.84
C GLU A 164 1.84 -19.43 -26.11
N LYS A 165 3.16 -19.60 -26.09
CA LYS A 165 3.95 -19.37 -27.31
C LYS A 165 3.46 -20.38 -28.34
N LYS A 166 2.89 -19.88 -29.45
CA LYS A 166 2.60 -20.68 -30.63
C LYS A 166 3.90 -21.19 -31.25
#